data_d2b457fe17b5499476b8ec811232ebe8
#
_entry.id   d2b457fe17b5499476b8ec811232ebe8
#
_cell.length_a   1.000
_cell.length_b   1.000
_cell.length_c   1.000
_cell.angle_alpha   90.00
_cell.angle_beta   90.00
_cell.angle_gamma   90.00
#
_symmetry.space_group_name_H-M   'P 1'
#
loop_
_entity.id
_entity.type
_entity.pdbx_description
1 polymer ?
#
loop_
_entity_poly.entity_id
_entity_poly.type
_entity_poly.pdbx_seq_one_letter_code
_entity_poly.pdbx_strand_id
1 'polypeptide(L)'
;MKKIFVVEDDESICEELVQILENEGYEAESLKNFDNTKDDILKAAPNLVLMDINIPGINGRNLVKEIRKESDVPIIMVTSRTSEMDEVLSMSYGADDYITKPYNPTILLLRIAAVLKRMEGSQ
;
A
#
# COMPACT_ATOMS: atom_id res chain seq x y z
N MET A 1 16.91 6.58 -3.35
CA MET A 1 16.08 5.37 -3.53
C MET A 1 14.77 5.55 -2.75
N LYS A 2 13.64 5.36 -3.42
CA LYS A 2 12.35 5.50 -2.75
C LYS A 2 12.00 4.25 -1.97
N LYS A 3 11.40 4.43 -0.80
CA LYS A 3 11.00 3.34 0.08
C LYS A 3 9.51 3.06 -0.07
N ILE A 4 9.16 1.80 -0.27
CA ILE A 4 7.77 1.34 -0.33
C ILE A 4 7.54 0.38 0.83
N PHE A 5 6.47 0.65 1.59
CA PHE A 5 6.10 -0.16 2.75
C PHE A 5 4.98 -1.11 2.33
N VAL A 6 5.19 -2.42 2.54
CA VAL A 6 4.24 -3.44 2.12
C VAL A 6 3.50 -4.00 3.34
N VAL A 7 2.17 -3.84 3.35
CA VAL A 7 1.31 -4.34 4.43
C VAL A 7 0.48 -5.49 3.86
N GLU A 8 1.00 -6.71 4.01
CA GLU A 8 0.42 -7.93 3.48
C GLU A 8 0.77 -9.07 4.44
N ASP A 9 -0.24 -9.80 4.94
CA ASP A 9 -0.01 -10.87 5.91
C ASP A 9 0.27 -12.25 5.29
N ASP A 10 -0.06 -12.43 4.01
CA ASP A 10 0.32 -13.64 3.29
C ASP A 10 1.81 -13.55 2.95
N GLU A 11 2.62 -14.39 3.59
CA GLU A 11 4.08 -14.33 3.43
C GLU A 11 4.54 -14.51 2.00
N SER A 12 3.90 -15.40 1.27
CA SER A 12 4.23 -15.70 -0.12
C SER A 12 3.99 -14.49 -1.02
N ILE A 13 2.84 -13.84 -0.84
CA ILE A 13 2.48 -12.65 -1.61
C ILE A 13 3.38 -11.48 -1.22
N CYS A 14 3.68 -11.34 0.07
CA CYS A 14 4.56 -10.30 0.57
C CYS A 14 5.96 -10.41 -0.03
N GLU A 15 6.52 -11.62 -0.02
CA GLU A 15 7.84 -11.87 -0.59
C GLU A 15 7.88 -11.57 -2.09
N GLU A 16 6.82 -11.93 -2.80
CA GLU A 16 6.70 -11.66 -4.24
C GLU A 16 6.68 -10.15 -4.49
N LEU A 17 5.88 -9.39 -3.73
CA LEU A 17 5.82 -7.93 -3.85
C LEU A 17 7.18 -7.29 -3.55
N VAL A 18 7.81 -7.70 -2.47
CA VAL A 18 9.12 -7.18 -2.09
C VAL A 18 10.14 -7.42 -3.21
N GLN A 19 10.13 -8.63 -3.79
CA GLN A 19 11.05 -8.97 -4.88
C GLN A 19 10.81 -8.11 -6.12
N ILE A 20 9.54 -7.93 -6.49
CA ILE A 20 9.17 -7.08 -7.64
C ILE A 20 9.67 -5.65 -7.42
N LEU A 21 9.46 -5.11 -6.23
CA LEU A 21 9.86 -3.74 -5.91
C LEU A 21 11.37 -3.57 -5.91
N GLU A 22 12.08 -4.51 -5.29
CA GLU A 22 13.55 -4.43 -5.23
C GLU A 22 14.18 -4.57 -6.60
N ASN A 23 13.63 -5.43 -7.45
CA ASN A 23 14.11 -5.57 -8.83
C ASN A 23 13.93 -4.28 -9.63
N GLU A 24 12.97 -3.44 -9.26
CA GLU A 24 12.72 -2.16 -9.93
C GLU A 24 13.56 -1.01 -9.33
N GLY A 25 14.32 -1.29 -8.28
CA GLY A 25 15.18 -0.29 -7.66
C GLY A 25 14.58 0.42 -6.45
N TYR A 26 13.43 -0.04 -5.97
CA TYR A 26 12.86 0.49 -4.74
C TYR A 26 13.45 -0.21 -3.52
N GLU A 27 13.46 0.49 -2.40
CA GLU A 27 13.68 -0.14 -1.10
C GLU A 27 12.32 -0.63 -0.62
N ALA A 28 12.21 -1.88 -0.17
CA ALA A 28 10.95 -2.44 0.29
C ALA A 28 11.08 -2.86 1.76
N GLU A 29 10.10 -2.45 2.55
CA GLU A 29 10.01 -2.84 3.95
C GLU A 29 8.65 -3.50 4.19
N SER A 30 8.60 -4.52 5.04
CA SER A 30 7.36 -5.21 5.36
C SER A 30 7.30 -5.53 6.85
N LEU A 31 6.12 -5.95 7.30
CA LEU A 31 5.88 -6.30 8.71
C LEU A 31 5.77 -7.79 8.89
N LYS A 32 6.27 -8.29 10.02
CA LYS A 32 6.04 -9.66 10.48
C LYS A 32 4.95 -9.70 11.55
N ASN A 33 4.69 -8.56 12.18
CA ASN A 33 3.74 -8.42 13.28
C ASN A 33 2.83 -7.23 12.96
N PHE A 34 1.53 -7.41 13.11
CA PHE A 34 0.54 -6.40 12.72
C PHE A 34 -0.15 -5.74 13.93
N ASP A 35 0.46 -5.83 15.12
CA ASP A 35 -0.14 -5.25 16.33
C ASP A 35 -0.08 -3.72 16.35
N ASN A 36 0.90 -3.13 15.69
CA ASN A 36 1.10 -1.68 15.68
C ASN A 36 1.31 -1.16 14.25
N THR A 37 0.51 -1.65 13.31
CA THR A 37 0.72 -1.38 11.87
C THR A 37 0.76 0.12 11.55
N LYS A 38 -0.20 0.89 12.05
CA LYS A 38 -0.23 2.33 11.80
C LYS A 38 1.04 3.02 12.29
N ASP A 39 1.43 2.76 13.53
CA ASP A 39 2.60 3.38 14.12
C ASP A 39 3.88 2.97 13.39
N ASP A 40 3.97 1.72 12.98
CA ASP A 40 5.12 1.21 12.22
C ASP A 40 5.24 1.91 10.87
N ILE A 41 4.12 2.13 10.18
CA ILE A 41 4.11 2.86 8.90
C ILE A 41 4.57 4.30 9.11
N LEU A 42 4.00 4.99 10.09
CA LEU A 42 4.33 6.39 10.36
C LEU A 42 5.80 6.55 10.75
N LYS A 43 6.30 5.63 11.56
CA LYS A 43 7.70 5.65 12.00
C LYS A 43 8.67 5.40 10.83
N ALA A 44 8.31 4.50 9.92
CA ALA A 44 9.13 4.19 8.75
C ALA A 44 9.18 5.35 7.76
N ALA A 45 8.17 6.21 7.77
CA ALA A 45 8.05 7.36 6.86
C ALA A 45 8.34 6.98 5.39
N PRO A 46 7.61 6.01 4.83
CA PRO A 46 7.86 5.56 3.46
C PRO A 46 7.38 6.59 2.44
N ASN A 47 7.82 6.41 1.20
CA ASN A 47 7.34 7.24 0.09
C ASN A 47 5.98 6.77 -0.41
N LEU A 48 5.64 5.50 -0.19
CA LEU A 48 4.36 4.93 -0.62
C LEU A 48 4.08 3.66 0.18
N VAL A 49 2.81 3.38 0.41
CA VAL A 49 2.36 2.15 1.10
C VAL A 49 1.52 1.31 0.15
N LEU A 50 1.83 0.03 0.06
CA LEU A 50 0.96 -0.98 -0.57
C LEU A 50 0.25 -1.70 0.56
N MET A 51 -1.07 -1.77 0.52
CA MET A 51 -1.86 -2.28 1.63
C MET A 51 -3.01 -3.17 1.19
N ASP A 52 -3.17 -4.31 1.83
CA ASP A 52 -4.35 -5.15 1.65
C ASP A 52 -5.46 -4.67 2.58
N ILE A 53 -6.70 -4.93 2.20
CA ILE A 53 -7.85 -4.69 3.08
C ILE A 53 -7.87 -5.70 4.22
N ASN A 54 -7.54 -6.97 3.92
CA ASN A 54 -7.58 -8.05 4.90
C ASN A 54 -6.28 -8.12 5.70
N ILE A 55 -6.20 -7.32 6.75
CA ILE A 55 -5.04 -7.26 7.65
C ILE A 55 -5.44 -7.79 9.02
N PRO A 56 -4.59 -8.58 9.70
CA PRO A 56 -4.93 -9.05 11.04
C PRO A 56 -5.21 -7.89 12.01
N GLY A 57 -6.32 -7.96 12.69
CA GLY A 57 -6.67 -7.01 13.75
C GLY A 57 -7.35 -5.73 13.30
N ILE A 58 -7.26 -5.36 12.03
CA ILE A 58 -7.92 -4.15 11.53
C ILE A 58 -8.22 -4.29 10.04
N ASN A 59 -9.35 -3.73 9.62
CA ASN A 59 -9.69 -3.63 8.20
C ASN A 59 -8.80 -2.58 7.55
N GLY A 60 -8.14 -2.91 6.42
CA GLY A 60 -7.20 -2.01 5.76
C GLY A 60 -7.81 -0.68 5.36
N ARG A 61 -9.09 -0.64 4.96
CA ARG A 61 -9.76 0.62 4.64
C ARG A 61 -9.83 1.54 5.86
N ASN A 62 -10.15 0.97 7.03
CA ASN A 62 -10.19 1.74 8.27
C ASN A 62 -8.79 2.22 8.64
N LEU A 63 -7.77 1.42 8.36
CA LEU A 63 -6.39 1.81 8.60
C LEU A 63 -5.99 3.01 7.74
N VAL A 64 -6.42 3.05 6.49
CA VAL A 64 -6.20 4.22 5.62
C VAL A 64 -6.79 5.47 6.27
N LYS A 65 -8.01 5.37 6.75
CA LYS A 65 -8.69 6.48 7.41
C LYS A 65 -7.90 6.97 8.63
N GLU A 66 -7.38 6.04 9.44
CA GLU A 66 -6.60 6.39 10.62
C GLU A 66 -5.26 7.02 10.26
N ILE A 67 -4.59 6.51 9.24
CA ILE A 67 -3.32 7.09 8.76
C ILE A 67 -3.55 8.51 8.25
N ARG A 68 -4.65 8.75 7.54
CA ARG A 68 -4.95 10.07 6.98
C ARG A 68 -5.16 11.16 8.01
N LYS A 69 -5.41 10.81 9.25
CA LYS A 69 -5.48 11.81 10.34
C LYS A 69 -4.12 12.41 10.64
N GLU A 70 -3.03 11.73 10.25
CA GLU A 70 -1.68 12.13 10.63
C GLU A 70 -0.71 12.22 9.45
N SER A 71 -1.06 11.73 8.26
CA SER A 71 -0.12 11.65 7.15
C SER A 71 -0.83 11.67 5.80
N ASP A 72 -0.18 12.29 4.81
CA ASP A 72 -0.61 12.28 3.42
C ASP A 72 0.17 11.26 2.58
N VAL A 73 0.83 10.30 3.23
CA VAL A 73 1.62 9.29 2.51
C VAL A 73 0.76 8.59 1.45
N PRO A 74 1.26 8.45 0.21
CA PRO A 74 0.51 7.76 -0.83
C PRO A 74 0.22 6.32 -0.45
N ILE A 75 -1.02 5.86 -0.67
CA ILE A 75 -1.45 4.50 -0.35
C ILE A 75 -2.14 3.89 -1.56
N ILE A 76 -1.67 2.72 -1.99
CA ILE A 76 -2.32 1.92 -3.03
C ILE A 76 -2.85 0.65 -2.37
N MET A 77 -4.15 0.38 -2.52
CA MET A 77 -4.72 -0.89 -2.05
C MET A 77 -4.37 -1.98 -3.04
N VAL A 78 -3.89 -3.13 -2.54
CA VAL A 78 -3.61 -4.32 -3.34
C VAL A 78 -4.31 -5.48 -2.66
N THR A 79 -5.47 -5.88 -3.18
CA THR A 79 -6.35 -6.77 -2.46
C THR A 79 -7.11 -7.72 -3.39
N SER A 80 -7.53 -8.87 -2.84
CA SER A 80 -8.39 -9.80 -3.57
C SER A 80 -9.86 -9.39 -3.55
N ARG A 81 -10.21 -8.33 -2.81
CA ARG A 81 -11.58 -7.84 -2.80
C ARG A 81 -11.88 -7.09 -4.10
N THR A 82 -12.88 -7.57 -4.82
CA THR A 82 -13.24 -7.04 -6.14
C THR A 82 -14.57 -6.29 -6.14
N SER A 83 -15.22 -6.18 -4.98
CA SER A 83 -16.48 -5.47 -4.85
C SER A 83 -16.30 -3.98 -5.17
N GLU A 84 -17.21 -3.44 -5.95
CA GLU A 84 -17.25 -2.02 -6.26
C GLU A 84 -17.33 -1.19 -4.97
N MET A 85 -18.09 -1.67 -3.99
CA MET A 85 -18.22 -0.99 -2.70
C MET A 85 -16.88 -0.92 -1.96
N ASP A 86 -16.09 -2.00 -1.98
CA ASP A 86 -14.77 -2.01 -1.35
C ASP A 86 -13.85 -0.97 -1.98
N GLU A 87 -13.88 -0.87 -3.31
CA GLU A 87 -13.07 0.11 -4.02
C GLU A 87 -13.52 1.54 -3.70
N VAL A 88 -14.82 1.81 -3.79
CA VAL A 88 -15.37 3.14 -3.54
C VAL A 88 -15.04 3.60 -2.12
N LEU A 89 -15.23 2.73 -1.13
CA LEU A 89 -14.93 3.07 0.26
C LEU A 89 -13.44 3.32 0.48
N SER A 90 -12.58 2.49 -0.13
CA SER A 90 -11.14 2.68 0.00
C SER A 90 -10.70 4.03 -0.52
N MET A 91 -11.18 4.41 -1.71
CA MET A 91 -10.85 5.71 -2.29
C MET A 91 -11.45 6.86 -1.49
N SER A 92 -12.67 6.68 -0.99
CA SER A 92 -13.35 7.67 -0.15
C SER A 92 -12.59 7.90 1.16
N TYR A 93 -11.99 6.87 1.71
CA TYR A 93 -11.22 6.99 2.96
C TYR A 93 -9.82 7.56 2.75
N GLY A 94 -9.39 7.71 1.51
CA GLY A 94 -8.14 8.38 1.21
C GLY A 94 -7.06 7.59 0.50
N ALA A 95 -7.38 6.39 -0.02
CA ALA A 95 -6.43 5.65 -0.85
C ALA A 95 -6.21 6.37 -2.17
N ASP A 96 -5.04 6.23 -2.75
CA ASP A 96 -4.68 6.90 -4.00
C ASP A 96 -4.94 6.04 -5.22
N ASP A 97 -4.97 4.71 -5.06
CA ASP A 97 -5.30 3.78 -6.13
C ASP A 97 -5.75 2.45 -5.54
N TYR A 98 -6.29 1.57 -6.39
CA TYR A 98 -6.86 0.29 -5.98
C TYR A 98 -6.52 -0.74 -7.05
N ILE A 99 -5.83 -1.80 -6.66
CA ILE A 99 -5.40 -2.87 -7.56
C ILE A 99 -5.91 -4.20 -7.01
N THR A 100 -6.54 -5.00 -7.88
CA THR A 100 -7.08 -6.30 -7.45
C THR A 100 -6.09 -7.42 -7.75
N LYS A 101 -6.05 -8.42 -6.86
CA LYS A 101 -5.28 -9.65 -7.05
C LYS A 101 -6.11 -10.64 -7.87
N PRO A 102 -5.51 -11.43 -8.76
CA PRO A 102 -4.10 -11.39 -9.11
C PRO A 102 -3.77 -10.16 -9.96
N TYR A 103 -2.64 -9.54 -9.68
CA TYR A 103 -2.23 -8.33 -10.40
C TYR A 103 -1.17 -8.67 -11.45
N ASN A 104 -1.08 -7.81 -12.46
CA ASN A 104 0.02 -7.87 -13.44
C ASN A 104 1.18 -7.04 -12.85
N PRO A 105 2.38 -7.62 -12.68
CA PRO A 105 3.51 -6.89 -12.08
C PRO A 105 3.88 -5.60 -12.81
N THR A 106 3.80 -5.60 -14.14
CA THR A 106 4.10 -4.41 -14.93
C THR A 106 3.10 -3.30 -14.66
N ILE A 107 1.81 -3.65 -14.60
CA ILE A 107 0.75 -2.68 -14.30
C ILE A 107 0.90 -2.14 -12.88
N LEU A 108 1.22 -3.01 -11.93
CA LEU A 108 1.48 -2.60 -10.55
C LEU A 108 2.58 -1.54 -10.50
N LEU A 109 3.72 -1.82 -11.14
CA LEU A 109 4.85 -0.91 -11.15
C LEU A 109 4.54 0.42 -11.84
N LEU A 110 3.77 0.38 -12.94
CA LEU A 110 3.35 1.59 -13.64
C LEU A 110 2.43 2.47 -12.76
N ARG A 111 1.54 1.85 -12.02
CA ARG A 111 0.64 2.58 -11.11
C ARG A 111 1.40 3.18 -9.93
N ILE A 112 2.36 2.45 -9.38
CA ILE A 112 3.24 2.97 -8.32
C ILE A 112 3.98 4.20 -8.83
N ALA A 113 4.60 4.09 -10.00
CA ALA A 113 5.34 5.20 -10.60
C ALA A 113 4.43 6.41 -10.85
N ALA A 114 3.20 6.17 -11.32
CA ALA A 114 2.24 7.24 -11.58
C ALA A 114 1.85 7.98 -10.30
N VAL A 115 1.60 7.24 -9.21
CA VAL A 115 1.25 7.84 -7.92
C VAL A 115 2.41 8.64 -7.37
N LEU A 116 3.62 8.09 -7.42
CA LEU A 116 4.82 8.79 -6.93
C LEU A 116 5.07 10.07 -7.73
N LYS A 117 4.86 10.03 -9.04
CA LYS A 117 5.03 11.18 -9.90
C LYS A 117 4.01 12.29 -9.60
N ARG A 118 2.77 11.91 -9.31
CA ARG A 118 1.73 12.89 -8.92
C ARG A 118 2.11 13.62 -7.64
N MET A 119 2.69 12.92 -6.67
CA MET A 119 3.11 13.53 -5.41
C MET A 119 4.24 14.51 -5.62
N GLU A 120 5.18 14.21 -6.53
CA GLU A 120 6.25 15.13 -6.89
C GLU A 120 5.71 16.37 -7.60
N GLY A 121 4.73 16.18 -8.47
CA GLY A 121 4.14 17.27 -9.25
C GLY A 121 3.22 18.18 -8.48
N SER A 122 2.84 17.82 -7.25
CA SER A 122 1.89 18.60 -6.44
C SER A 122 2.53 19.68 -5.60
N GLN A 123 3.81 19.96 -5.83
CA GLN A 123 4.53 21.01 -5.11
C GLN A 123 4.22 22.40 -5.64
#